data_a29b5c7a16b2272166af61b11cdd3e49
#
_entry.id   a29b5c7a16b2272166af61b11cdd3e49
#
_cell.length_a   1.000
_cell.length_b   1.000
_cell.length_c   1.000
_cell.angle_alpha   90.00
_cell.angle_beta   90.00
_cell.angle_gamma   90.00
#
_symmetry.space_group_name_H-M   'P 1'
#
loop_
_entity.id
_entity.type
_entity.pdbx_description
1 polymer ?
#
loop_
_entity_poly.entity_id
_entity_poly.type
_entity_poly.pdbx_seq_one_letter_code
_entity_poly.pdbx_strand_id
1 'polypeptide(L)'
;MSLNTKFYDNLETRPPEEREKALFAALPYFIAEAQTRSSYFGQILEGVNGIEINSRETLTSLPVTRKSDLLNLQKENLPFGGFTTCEPGKLKRIYQSPGPIYDPEGHGDDWWGQPVPYMRQVSEREIFFTILSLTI
;
A
#
# COMPACT_ATOMS: atom_id res chain seq x y z
N MET A 1 -34.19 -5.39 -1.68
CA MET A 1 -32.90 -5.02 -2.29
C MET A 1 -32.34 -6.26 -2.96
N SER A 2 -32.28 -6.30 -4.28
CA SER A 2 -31.66 -7.42 -5.00
C SER A 2 -30.15 -7.24 -4.85
N LEU A 3 -29.50 -8.10 -4.09
CA LEU A 3 -28.06 -8.19 -4.05
C LEU A 3 -27.60 -8.64 -5.44
N ASN A 4 -26.91 -7.76 -6.14
CA ASN A 4 -26.21 -8.16 -7.36
C ASN A 4 -25.08 -9.09 -6.95
N THR A 5 -25.33 -10.39 -6.93
CA THR A 5 -24.43 -11.43 -6.42
C THR A 5 -23.17 -11.61 -7.25
N LYS A 6 -23.01 -10.83 -8.33
CA LYS A 6 -21.85 -10.88 -9.23
C LYS A 6 -20.67 -10.05 -8.73
N PHE A 7 -20.92 -9.01 -7.96
CA PHE A 7 -19.92 -8.08 -7.45
C PHE A 7 -20.03 -7.95 -5.94
N TYR A 8 -18.90 -7.72 -5.27
CA TYR A 8 -18.87 -7.56 -3.83
C TYR A 8 -19.57 -6.26 -3.39
N ASP A 9 -19.26 -5.16 -4.06
CA ASP A 9 -19.92 -3.86 -3.85
C ASP A 9 -19.91 -2.99 -5.12
N ASN A 10 -20.45 -1.79 -4.99
CA ASN A 10 -20.52 -0.84 -6.09
C ASN A 10 -19.16 -0.27 -6.51
N LEU A 11 -18.14 -0.40 -5.68
CA LEU A 11 -16.81 0.11 -5.99
C LEU A 11 -16.15 -0.72 -7.10
N GLU A 12 -16.51 -2.01 -7.23
CA GLU A 12 -15.99 -2.88 -8.29
C GLU A 12 -16.50 -2.49 -9.68
N THR A 13 -17.65 -1.82 -9.74
CA THR A 13 -18.31 -1.45 -11.00
C THR A 13 -18.16 0.01 -11.36
N ARG A 14 -17.35 0.76 -10.61
CA ARG A 14 -17.08 2.17 -10.90
C ARG A 14 -16.46 2.36 -12.28
N PRO A 15 -16.82 3.41 -13.01
CA PRO A 15 -16.07 3.83 -14.20
C PRO A 15 -14.59 4.05 -13.87
N PRO A 16 -13.67 3.71 -14.81
CA PRO A 16 -12.23 3.90 -14.61
C PRO A 16 -11.86 5.32 -14.16
N GLU A 17 -12.53 6.33 -14.72
CA GLU A 17 -12.27 7.74 -14.41
C GLU A 17 -12.63 8.11 -12.98
N GLU A 18 -13.74 7.56 -12.46
CA GLU A 18 -14.14 7.76 -11.06
C GLU A 18 -13.16 7.07 -10.10
N ARG A 19 -12.71 5.87 -10.47
CA ARG A 19 -11.70 5.13 -9.71
C ARG A 19 -10.41 5.93 -9.64
N GLU A 20 -9.89 6.35 -10.78
CA GLU A 20 -8.65 7.12 -10.86
C GLU A 20 -8.73 8.42 -10.05
N LYS A 21 -9.84 9.17 -10.21
CA LYS A 21 -10.08 10.39 -9.43
C LYS A 21 -10.07 10.11 -7.91
N ALA A 22 -10.74 9.06 -7.47
CA ALA A 22 -10.77 8.70 -6.04
C ALA A 22 -9.38 8.32 -5.51
N LEU A 23 -8.58 7.63 -6.30
CA LEU A 23 -7.23 7.21 -5.96
C LEU A 23 -6.28 8.39 -5.83
N PHE A 24 -6.25 9.29 -6.81
CA PHE A 24 -5.43 10.50 -6.72
C PHE A 24 -5.89 11.47 -5.64
N ALA A 25 -7.18 11.46 -5.28
CA ALA A 25 -7.66 12.22 -4.12
C ALA A 25 -7.16 11.66 -2.78
N ALA A 26 -6.97 10.34 -2.67
CA ALA A 26 -6.47 9.69 -1.46
C ALA A 26 -4.94 9.72 -1.34
N LEU A 27 -4.22 9.78 -2.45
CA LEU A 27 -2.78 9.63 -2.53
C LEU A 27 -1.97 10.64 -1.67
N PRO A 28 -2.31 11.94 -1.63
CA PRO A 28 -1.62 12.90 -0.78
C PRO A 28 -1.63 12.51 0.71
N TYR A 29 -2.75 11.99 1.18
CA TYR A 29 -2.89 11.52 2.55
C TYR A 29 -1.97 10.31 2.81
N PHE A 30 -1.96 9.33 1.90
CA PHE A 30 -1.09 8.15 2.04
C PHE A 30 0.39 8.51 2.04
N ILE A 31 0.81 9.43 1.18
CA ILE A 31 2.20 9.90 1.15
C ILE A 31 2.56 10.55 2.49
N ALA A 32 1.72 11.43 3.00
CA ALA A 32 1.96 12.10 4.28
C ALA A 32 2.01 11.12 5.48
N GLU A 33 1.11 10.14 5.51
CA GLU A 33 1.12 9.08 6.52
C GLU A 33 2.39 8.22 6.43
N ALA A 34 2.77 7.82 5.21
CA ALA A 34 3.98 7.04 4.99
C ALA A 34 5.24 7.80 5.42
N GLN A 35 5.37 9.06 5.04
CA GLN A 35 6.48 9.93 5.44
C GLN A 35 6.59 10.10 6.96
N THR A 36 5.44 10.22 7.62
CA THR A 36 5.41 10.53 9.07
C THR A 36 5.58 9.28 9.93
N ARG A 37 5.05 8.13 9.49
CA ARG A 37 4.88 6.94 10.33
C ARG A 37 5.83 5.80 10.01
N SER A 38 6.46 5.79 8.83
CA SER A 38 7.44 4.78 8.44
C SER A 38 8.82 5.42 8.32
N SER A 39 9.81 4.88 9.00
CA SER A 39 11.18 5.42 8.93
C SER A 39 11.79 5.27 7.54
N TYR A 40 11.48 4.17 6.84
CA TYR A 40 11.94 3.95 5.48
C TYR A 40 11.30 4.96 4.51
N PHE A 41 9.97 5.07 4.53
CA PHE A 41 9.27 6.00 3.64
C PHE A 41 9.54 7.46 3.98
N GLY A 42 9.75 7.78 5.26
CA GLY A 42 10.19 9.12 5.67
C GLY A 42 11.50 9.52 5.00
N GLN A 43 12.43 8.58 4.86
CA GLN A 43 13.72 8.84 4.20
C GLN A 43 13.59 8.95 2.68
N ILE A 44 13.01 7.93 2.02
CA ILE A 44 12.99 7.90 0.55
C ILE A 44 12.03 8.91 -0.07
N LEU A 45 11.04 9.37 0.67
CA LEU A 45 10.08 10.41 0.26
C LEU A 45 10.45 11.79 0.86
N GLU A 46 11.64 11.97 1.38
CA GLU A 46 12.08 13.25 1.92
C GLU A 46 11.98 14.34 0.84
N GLY A 47 11.34 15.46 1.18
CA GLY A 47 11.11 16.57 0.26
C GLY A 47 9.98 16.38 -0.75
N VAL A 48 9.35 15.22 -0.80
CA VAL A 48 8.16 15.01 -1.64
C VAL A 48 6.96 15.73 -1.04
N ASN A 49 6.35 16.61 -1.82
CA ASN A 49 5.07 17.21 -1.47
C ASN A 49 3.93 16.32 -1.99
N GLY A 50 3.28 15.57 -1.09
CA GLY A 50 2.21 14.64 -1.46
C GLY A 50 1.06 15.29 -2.24
N ILE A 51 0.77 16.58 -2.01
CA ILE A 51 -0.31 17.29 -2.71
C ILE A 51 -0.03 17.43 -4.22
N GLU A 52 1.24 17.48 -4.60
CA GLU A 52 1.66 17.58 -6.00
C GLU A 52 1.57 16.25 -6.74
N ILE A 53 1.45 15.13 -6.01
CA ILE A 53 1.30 13.80 -6.60
C ILE A 53 -0.19 13.53 -6.86
N ASN A 54 -0.70 14.07 -7.94
CA ASN A 54 -2.12 14.06 -8.27
C ASN A 54 -2.44 13.57 -9.69
N SER A 55 -1.44 13.04 -10.39
CA SER A 55 -1.57 12.47 -11.73
C SER A 55 -0.60 11.30 -11.93
N ARG A 56 -0.78 10.55 -13.02
CA ARG A 56 0.14 9.46 -13.38
C ARG A 56 1.56 9.98 -13.66
N GLU A 57 1.67 11.15 -14.28
CA GLU A 57 2.98 11.76 -14.55
C GLU A 57 3.70 12.07 -13.25
N THR A 58 3.03 12.76 -12.31
CA THR A 58 3.65 13.12 -11.03
C THR A 58 3.95 11.89 -10.18
N LEU A 59 3.12 10.84 -10.26
CA LEU A 59 3.37 9.56 -9.59
C LEU A 59 4.70 8.93 -10.06
N THR A 60 5.07 9.06 -11.33
CA THR A 60 6.34 8.50 -11.86
C THR A 60 7.58 9.16 -11.29
N SER A 61 7.45 10.30 -10.65
CA SER A 61 8.58 10.97 -9.98
C SER A 61 8.94 10.36 -8.63
N LEU A 62 8.08 9.51 -8.07
CA LEU A 62 8.36 8.88 -6.79
C LEU A 62 9.45 7.80 -6.90
N PRO A 63 10.29 7.64 -5.88
CA PRO A 63 11.29 6.58 -5.85
C PRO A 63 10.62 5.20 -5.81
N VAL A 64 11.26 4.23 -6.45
CA VAL A 64 10.78 2.84 -6.53
C VAL A 64 11.58 1.96 -5.59
N THR A 65 10.93 1.29 -4.66
CA THR A 65 11.52 0.20 -3.86
C THR A 65 11.39 -1.12 -4.62
N ARG A 66 12.50 -1.82 -4.81
CA ARG A 66 12.51 -3.10 -5.51
C ARG A 66 12.39 -4.26 -4.54
N LYS A 67 11.61 -5.26 -4.89
CA LYS A 67 11.49 -6.48 -4.07
C LYS A 67 12.85 -7.15 -3.80
N SER A 68 13.77 -7.08 -4.74
CA SER A 68 15.14 -7.58 -4.58
C SER A 68 15.90 -6.95 -3.41
N ASP A 69 15.55 -5.73 -3.05
CA ASP A 69 16.27 -4.95 -2.04
C ASP A 69 15.70 -5.18 -0.63
N LEU A 70 14.44 -5.64 -0.53
CA LEU A 70 13.74 -5.81 0.74
C LEU A 70 14.46 -6.72 1.73
N LEU A 71 15.06 -7.81 1.24
CA LEU A 71 15.78 -8.75 2.11
C LEU A 71 16.94 -8.05 2.85
N ASN A 72 17.70 -7.22 2.15
CA ASN A 72 18.81 -6.49 2.74
C ASN A 72 18.32 -5.37 3.64
N LEU A 73 17.33 -4.60 3.20
CA LEU A 73 16.72 -3.54 4.00
C LEU A 73 16.14 -4.06 5.32
N GLN A 74 15.50 -5.24 5.31
CA GLN A 74 14.99 -5.85 6.53
C GLN A 74 16.10 -6.40 7.44
N LYS A 75 17.25 -6.81 6.91
CA LYS A 75 18.41 -7.21 7.71
C LYS A 75 19.13 -6.01 8.32
N GLU A 76 19.23 -4.92 7.58
CA GLU A 76 19.92 -3.71 8.03
C GLU A 76 19.13 -2.93 9.08
N ASN A 77 17.80 -2.97 9.00
CA ASN A 77 16.90 -2.29 9.94
C ASN A 77 15.80 -3.25 10.43
N LEU A 78 16.14 -4.02 11.48
CA LEU A 78 15.22 -4.99 12.07
C LEU A 78 14.04 -4.31 12.80
N PRO A 79 12.87 -4.99 12.85
CA PRO A 79 12.58 -6.31 12.27
C PRO A 79 12.10 -6.26 10.81
N PHE A 80 11.64 -5.12 10.30
CA PHE A 80 10.92 -5.03 9.02
C PHE A 80 11.47 -3.95 8.07
N GLY A 81 12.72 -3.58 8.16
CA GLY A 81 13.34 -2.61 7.26
C GLY A 81 12.86 -1.16 7.43
N GLY A 82 12.13 -0.87 8.52
CA GLY A 82 11.51 0.44 8.72
C GLY A 82 10.23 0.68 7.92
N PHE A 83 9.69 -0.35 7.26
CA PHE A 83 8.48 -0.21 6.43
C PHE A 83 7.17 -0.10 7.23
N THR A 84 7.15 -0.54 8.49
CA THR A 84 5.93 -0.54 9.29
C THR A 84 5.57 0.86 9.81
N THR A 85 4.27 1.11 9.86
CA THR A 85 3.69 2.31 10.46
C THR A 85 3.21 2.09 11.90
N CYS A 86 3.37 0.88 12.43
CA CYS A 86 3.00 0.54 13.81
C CYS A 86 4.11 -0.28 14.48
N GLU A 87 4.09 -0.29 15.81
CA GLU A 87 5.04 -1.08 16.61
C GLU A 87 4.87 -2.58 16.36
N PRO A 88 5.96 -3.37 16.34
CA PRO A 88 5.91 -4.81 16.10
C PRO A 88 4.96 -5.57 17.04
N GLY A 89 4.86 -5.16 18.31
CA GLY A 89 3.94 -5.76 19.29
C GLY A 89 2.46 -5.49 19.05
N LYS A 90 2.15 -4.58 18.13
CA LYS A 90 0.77 -4.23 17.74
C LYS A 90 0.38 -4.79 16.37
N LEU A 91 1.21 -5.65 15.80
CA LEU A 91 0.88 -6.31 14.53
C LEU A 91 -0.17 -7.41 14.75
N LYS A 92 -1.08 -7.54 13.81
CA LYS A 92 -2.09 -8.58 13.80
C LYS A 92 -1.51 -9.90 13.33
N ARG A 93 -0.68 -9.86 12.29
CA ARG A 93 -0.03 -11.01 11.66
C ARG A 93 1.30 -10.61 11.01
N ILE A 94 2.15 -11.60 10.82
CA ILE A 94 3.36 -11.47 10.02
C ILE A 94 3.35 -12.62 9.02
N TYR A 95 3.33 -12.26 7.74
CA TYR A 95 3.49 -13.23 6.66
C TYR A 95 4.96 -13.33 6.29
N GLN A 96 5.34 -14.45 5.70
CA GLN A 96 6.68 -14.66 5.19
C GLN A 96 6.59 -15.20 3.77
N SER A 97 7.22 -14.50 2.85
CA SER A 97 7.41 -14.95 1.48
C SER A 97 8.76 -15.65 1.29
N PRO A 98 8.92 -16.48 0.25
CA PRO A 98 10.23 -17.04 -0.07
C PRO A 98 11.30 -15.95 -0.25
N GLY A 99 12.43 -16.10 0.50
CA GLY A 99 13.47 -15.09 0.40
C GLY A 99 14.36 -14.89 1.64
N PRO A 100 14.02 -15.04 2.94
CA PRO A 100 12.75 -14.76 3.60
C PRO A 100 12.46 -13.24 3.72
N ILE A 101 11.40 -12.80 3.13
CA ILE A 101 10.89 -11.43 3.25
C ILE A 101 9.66 -11.47 4.15
N TYR A 102 9.59 -10.58 5.14
CA TYR A 102 8.49 -10.50 6.09
C TYR A 102 7.53 -9.39 5.71
N ASP A 103 6.24 -9.73 5.69
CA ASP A 103 5.13 -8.82 5.36
C ASP A 103 4.26 -8.64 6.61
N PRO A 104 4.48 -7.58 7.40
CA PRO A 104 3.73 -7.31 8.62
C PRO A 104 2.36 -6.71 8.32
N GLU A 105 1.31 -7.24 8.97
CA GLU A 105 -0.05 -6.75 8.86
C GLU A 105 -0.49 -6.06 10.16
N GLY A 106 -0.92 -4.81 10.06
CA GLY A 106 -1.49 -4.05 11.17
C GLY A 106 -2.98 -4.33 11.40
N HIS A 107 -3.57 -3.63 12.36
CA HIS A 107 -5.00 -3.66 12.62
C HIS A 107 -5.74 -2.67 11.71
N GLY A 108 -6.04 -3.08 10.52
CA GLY A 108 -6.91 -2.40 9.57
C GLY A 108 -8.02 -3.33 9.09
N ASP A 109 -8.77 -2.93 8.10
CA ASP A 109 -9.69 -3.81 7.42
C ASP A 109 -8.92 -5.00 6.86
N ASP A 110 -9.33 -6.20 7.27
CA ASP A 110 -8.58 -7.43 7.01
C ASP A 110 -8.72 -7.86 5.56
N TRP A 111 -7.76 -7.52 4.78
CA TRP A 111 -7.69 -7.86 3.37
C TRP A 111 -7.30 -9.32 3.13
N TRP A 112 -6.47 -9.87 4.01
CA TRP A 112 -5.88 -11.19 3.83
C TRP A 112 -6.67 -12.32 4.46
N GLY A 113 -7.50 -12.02 5.45
CA GLY A 113 -8.19 -13.01 6.23
C GLY A 113 -9.65 -13.24 5.86
N GLN A 114 -10.20 -12.40 4.96
CA GLN A 114 -11.59 -12.55 4.55
C GLN A 114 -11.71 -13.00 3.09
N PRO A 115 -12.52 -14.03 2.79
CA PRO A 115 -12.72 -14.47 1.40
C PRO A 115 -13.43 -13.43 0.52
N VAL A 116 -14.06 -12.46 1.13
CA VAL A 116 -14.89 -11.44 0.49
C VAL A 116 -14.10 -10.35 -0.24
N PRO A 117 -12.93 -9.91 0.23
CA PRO A 117 -12.22 -8.79 -0.39
C PRO A 117 -11.34 -9.16 -1.57
N TYR A 118 -11.23 -10.43 -1.97
CA TYR A 118 -10.29 -10.81 -3.03
C TYR A 118 -10.56 -10.09 -4.36
N MET A 119 -11.83 -9.91 -4.69
CA MET A 119 -12.24 -9.22 -5.94
C MET A 119 -12.06 -7.70 -5.84
N ARG A 120 -12.33 -7.11 -4.68
CA ARG A 120 -12.07 -5.68 -4.41
C ARG A 120 -10.59 -5.35 -4.41
N GLN A 121 -9.79 -6.28 -3.93
CA GLN A 121 -8.34 -6.15 -3.90
C GLN A 121 -7.70 -5.93 -5.27
N VAL A 122 -8.22 -6.53 -6.33
CA VAL A 122 -7.66 -6.37 -7.67
C VAL A 122 -7.84 -4.93 -8.16
N SER A 123 -8.93 -4.27 -7.82
CA SER A 123 -9.23 -2.93 -8.33
C SER A 123 -8.65 -1.77 -7.50
N GLU A 124 -8.55 -1.93 -6.19
CA GLU A 124 -7.97 -0.90 -5.30
C GLU A 124 -6.48 -1.13 -5.04
N ARG A 125 -6.02 -2.38 -5.11
CA ARG A 125 -4.60 -2.73 -4.98
C ARG A 125 -3.75 -2.37 -6.16
N GLU A 126 -4.30 -2.20 -7.35
CA GLU A 126 -3.46 -1.78 -8.46
C GLU A 126 -2.75 -0.46 -8.16
N ILE A 127 -3.27 0.38 -7.27
CA ILE A 127 -2.58 1.59 -6.82
C ILE A 127 -1.87 1.40 -5.48
N PHE A 128 -2.44 0.68 -4.53
CA PHE A 128 -1.70 0.29 -3.32
C PHE A 128 -0.50 -0.58 -3.63
N PHE A 129 -0.59 -1.51 -4.58
CA PHE A 129 0.58 -2.22 -5.07
C PHE A 129 1.39 -1.42 -6.07
N THR A 130 0.84 -0.45 -6.76
CA THR A 130 1.66 0.44 -7.56
C THR A 130 2.38 1.46 -6.67
N ILE A 131 1.80 1.96 -5.60
CA ILE A 131 2.52 2.79 -4.62
C ILE A 131 3.39 1.92 -3.71
N LEU A 132 2.97 0.72 -3.32
CA LEU A 132 3.76 -0.26 -2.57
C LEU A 132 4.57 -1.20 -3.44
N SER A 133 4.29 -1.46 -4.72
CA SER A 133 5.16 -2.20 -5.65
C SER A 133 5.96 -1.30 -6.54
N LEU A 134 5.72 -0.04 -6.55
CA LEU A 134 6.71 1.01 -6.69
C LEU A 134 7.50 1.14 -5.38
N THR A 135 7.01 0.53 -4.31
CA THR A 135 7.57 0.52 -2.97
C THR A 135 7.75 -0.90 -2.41
N ILE A 136 7.53 -1.98 -3.18
CA ILE A 136 7.96 -3.35 -2.88
C ILE A 136 8.76 -3.91 -4.06
#